data_85bdc4b76401541cbfa89ac589df8859
#
_entry.id   85bdc4b76401541cbfa89ac589df8859
#
_cell.length_a   1.000
_cell.length_b   1.000
_cell.length_c   1.000
_cell.angle_alpha   90.00
_cell.angle_beta   90.00
_cell.angle_gamma   90.00
#
_symmetry.space_group_name_H-M   'P 1'
#
loop_
_entity.id
_entity.type
_entity.pdbx_description
1 polymer ?
#
loop_
_entity_poly.entity_id
_entity_poly.type
_entity_poly.pdbx_seq_one_letter_code
_entity_poly.pdbx_strand_id
1 'polypeptide(L)'
;MSRPAVFFDRDGVLVEEVFYPETGEKEAPLRPEDVRLVPGAALAASRLAAAGYALVVVSNQGAYAKGKTTLRSLWLAHERFLALIGAEGVSLDRAFYAYGHPDGMVPHFSGPSLDRKPGPYQLFIAAAELDLDLGRSWMIGDRQSDVDCALAAGVRSILIAPSPVRHNPHPTACQAADVGEAAAIILNCKF
;
A
#
# COMPACT_ATOMS: atom_id res chain seq x y z
N MET A 1 8.38 -22.12 -10.04
CA MET A 1 6.96 -21.93 -9.61
C MET A 1 6.81 -20.50 -9.15
N SER A 2 5.82 -19.79 -9.67
CA SER A 2 5.53 -18.42 -9.28
C SER A 2 5.25 -18.35 -7.78
N ARG A 3 5.79 -17.36 -7.08
CA ARG A 3 5.63 -17.19 -5.62
C ARG A 3 4.45 -16.27 -5.30
N PRO A 4 3.77 -16.45 -4.17
CA PRO A 4 2.75 -15.51 -3.74
C PRO A 4 3.37 -14.19 -3.29
N ALA A 5 2.58 -13.11 -3.31
CA ALA A 5 2.97 -11.80 -2.81
C ALA A 5 1.99 -11.27 -1.77
N VAL A 6 2.48 -10.37 -0.92
CA VAL A 6 1.63 -9.44 -0.19
C VAL A 6 1.90 -8.04 -0.75
N PHE A 7 0.86 -7.48 -1.35
CA PHE A 7 0.83 -6.10 -1.77
C PHE A 7 0.37 -5.25 -0.61
N PHE A 8 1.08 -4.19 -0.31
CA PHE A 8 0.75 -3.26 0.76
C PHE A 8 0.41 -1.89 0.17
N ASP A 9 -0.67 -1.27 0.61
CA ASP A 9 -0.65 0.19 0.58
C ASP A 9 0.45 0.69 1.53
N ARG A 10 0.99 1.85 1.26
CA ARG A 10 2.03 2.43 2.11
C ARG A 10 1.43 3.22 3.27
N ASP A 11 0.62 4.21 2.95
CA ASP A 11 0.14 5.20 3.92
C ASP A 11 -1.12 4.69 4.63
N GLY A 12 -1.13 4.71 5.95
CA GLY A 12 -2.15 4.07 6.78
C GLY A 12 -1.91 2.58 7.05
N VAL A 13 -0.96 1.93 6.36
CA VAL A 13 -0.64 0.50 6.50
C VAL A 13 0.78 0.26 6.99
N LEU A 14 1.80 0.75 6.27
CA LEU A 14 3.20 0.63 6.63
C LEU A 14 3.78 1.93 7.19
N VAL A 15 3.23 3.07 6.77
CA VAL A 15 3.64 4.42 7.15
C VAL A 15 2.44 5.15 7.73
N GLU A 16 2.64 5.87 8.82
CA GLU A 16 1.60 6.66 9.47
C GLU A 16 1.18 7.82 8.56
N GLU A 17 -0.13 8.10 8.50
CA GLU A 17 -0.64 9.35 7.95
C GLU A 17 -0.37 10.51 8.91
N VAL A 18 -0.10 11.68 8.37
CA VAL A 18 0.25 12.91 9.10
C VAL A 18 -0.89 13.92 9.04
N PHE A 19 -1.22 14.50 10.17
CA PHE A 19 -2.14 15.64 10.17
C PHE A 19 -1.37 16.93 9.86
N TYR A 20 -1.80 17.64 8.82
CA TYR A 20 -1.22 18.91 8.41
C TYR A 20 -2.17 20.06 8.79
N PRO A 21 -1.81 20.87 9.80
CA PRO A 21 -2.64 21.98 10.26
C PRO A 21 -2.92 23.01 9.15
N GLU A 22 -2.01 23.13 8.19
CA GLU A 22 -2.11 24.08 7.07
C GLU A 22 -3.27 23.75 6.12
N THR A 23 -3.60 22.48 5.99
CA THR A 23 -4.72 22.00 5.15
C THR A 23 -5.91 21.53 5.98
N GLY A 24 -5.71 21.23 7.27
CA GLY A 24 -6.69 20.58 8.13
C GLY A 24 -6.94 19.11 7.77
N GLU A 25 -6.09 18.51 6.95
CA GLU A 25 -6.24 17.15 6.44
C GLU A 25 -5.21 16.19 7.03
N LYS A 26 -5.61 14.92 7.17
CA LYS A 26 -4.72 13.80 7.47
C LYS A 26 -4.34 13.14 6.16
N GLU A 27 -3.05 13.13 5.83
CA GLU A 27 -2.54 12.73 4.53
C GLU A 27 -1.28 11.86 4.64
N ALA A 28 -0.89 11.27 3.52
CA ALA A 28 0.44 10.68 3.37
C ALA A 28 1.55 11.70 3.68
N PRO A 29 2.69 11.29 4.21
CA PRO A 29 3.83 12.19 4.44
C PRO A 29 4.21 12.97 3.17
N LEU A 30 4.18 14.30 3.27
CA LEU A 30 4.56 15.21 2.19
C LEU A 30 6.06 15.50 2.17
N ARG A 31 6.76 15.18 3.27
CA ARG A 31 8.19 15.46 3.51
C ARG A 31 8.87 14.25 4.14
N PRO A 32 10.18 14.03 3.92
CA PRO A 32 10.90 12.87 4.46
C PRO A 32 10.96 12.85 6.00
N GLU A 33 11.02 14.01 6.66
CA GLU A 33 11.02 14.12 8.11
C GLU A 33 9.71 13.69 8.78
N ASP A 34 8.63 13.67 8.04
CA ASP A 34 7.31 13.27 8.52
C ASP A 34 7.09 11.74 8.46
N VAL A 35 7.98 11.00 7.79
CA VAL A 35 7.85 9.55 7.62
C VAL A 35 8.09 8.82 8.94
N ARG A 36 7.08 8.07 9.40
CA ARG A 36 7.11 7.16 10.56
C ARG A 36 6.50 5.82 10.16
N LEU A 37 7.09 4.73 10.62
CA LEU A 37 6.47 3.41 10.42
C LEU A 37 5.27 3.26 11.36
N VAL A 38 4.21 2.64 10.85
CA VAL A 38 3.10 2.16 11.69
C VAL A 38 3.64 1.14 12.69
N PRO A 39 3.28 1.22 13.98
CA PRO A 39 3.70 0.24 14.98
C PRO A 39 3.39 -1.19 14.53
N GLY A 40 4.40 -2.07 14.58
CA GLY A 40 4.27 -3.47 14.17
C GLY A 40 4.37 -3.73 12.66
N ALA A 41 4.41 -2.71 11.80
CA ALA A 41 4.46 -2.90 10.34
C ALA A 41 5.69 -3.70 9.88
N ALA A 42 6.86 -3.37 10.39
CA ALA A 42 8.09 -4.09 10.04
C ALA A 42 8.05 -5.56 10.51
N LEU A 43 7.55 -5.82 11.72
CA LEU A 43 7.39 -7.19 12.23
C LEU A 43 6.41 -8.00 11.38
N ALA A 44 5.27 -7.41 11.00
CA ALA A 44 4.29 -8.05 10.12
C ALA A 44 4.90 -8.40 8.75
N ALA A 45 5.59 -7.44 8.13
CA ALA A 45 6.28 -7.63 6.85
C ALA A 45 7.37 -8.72 6.95
N SER A 46 8.20 -8.70 7.99
CA SER A 46 9.24 -9.71 8.23
C SER A 46 8.66 -11.13 8.34
N ARG A 47 7.55 -11.30 9.07
CA ARG A 47 6.87 -12.62 9.21
C ARG A 47 6.33 -13.12 7.87
N LEU A 48 5.78 -12.25 7.04
CA LEU A 48 5.28 -12.59 5.71
C LEU A 48 6.44 -12.96 4.76
N ALA A 49 7.55 -12.21 4.80
CA ALA A 49 8.75 -12.55 4.05
C ALA A 49 9.31 -13.93 4.46
N ALA A 50 9.39 -14.20 5.76
CA ALA A 50 9.83 -15.50 6.29
C ALA A 50 8.93 -16.66 5.86
N ALA A 51 7.65 -16.40 5.59
CA ALA A 51 6.70 -17.37 5.05
C ALA A 51 6.76 -17.52 3.51
N GLY A 52 7.69 -16.83 2.84
CA GLY A 52 7.95 -16.96 1.41
C GLY A 52 7.15 -16.03 0.51
N TYR A 53 6.43 -15.06 1.06
CA TYR A 53 5.75 -14.03 0.26
C TYR A 53 6.73 -13.00 -0.27
N ALA A 54 6.54 -12.56 -1.51
CA ALA A 54 7.13 -11.32 -2.00
C ALA A 54 6.46 -10.12 -1.30
N LEU A 55 7.23 -9.10 -0.95
CA LEU A 55 6.72 -7.89 -0.33
C LEU A 55 6.72 -6.74 -1.35
N VAL A 56 5.55 -6.28 -1.74
CA VAL A 56 5.39 -5.26 -2.78
C VAL A 56 4.55 -4.10 -2.24
N VAL A 57 5.05 -2.88 -2.38
CA VAL A 57 4.28 -1.67 -2.06
C VAL A 57 3.58 -1.15 -3.31
N VAL A 58 2.30 -0.81 -3.18
CA VAL A 58 1.48 -0.20 -4.25
C VAL A 58 0.69 0.96 -3.66
N SER A 59 1.09 2.20 -3.94
CA SER A 59 0.51 3.37 -3.27
C SER A 59 0.13 4.51 -4.21
N ASN A 60 -0.97 5.18 -3.89
CA ASN A 60 -1.46 6.37 -4.58
C ASN A 60 -0.84 7.63 -3.96
N GLN A 61 0.10 8.27 -4.65
CA GLN A 61 0.84 9.45 -4.19
C GLN A 61 0.40 10.75 -4.90
N GLY A 62 -0.89 11.04 -4.89
CA GLY A 62 -1.47 12.15 -5.62
C GLY A 62 -1.16 13.56 -5.11
N ALA A 63 -0.41 13.71 -4.02
CA ALA A 63 -0.08 15.01 -3.43
C ALA A 63 0.69 15.92 -4.38
N TYR A 64 1.57 15.35 -5.22
CA TYR A 64 2.26 16.11 -6.27
C TYR A 64 1.28 16.66 -7.32
N ALA A 65 0.40 15.81 -7.83
CA ALA A 65 -0.62 16.23 -8.80
C ALA A 65 -1.49 17.37 -8.27
N LYS A 66 -1.76 17.40 -6.98
CA LYS A 66 -2.52 18.44 -6.28
C LYS A 66 -1.69 19.68 -5.92
N GLY A 67 -0.41 19.73 -6.28
CA GLY A 67 0.47 20.87 -5.98
C GLY A 67 0.85 21.01 -4.49
N LYS A 68 0.61 19.99 -3.66
CA LYS A 68 0.89 20.04 -2.21
C LYS A 68 2.36 19.78 -1.86
N THR A 69 3.11 19.15 -2.76
CA THR A 69 4.53 18.79 -2.57
C THR A 69 5.25 18.66 -3.90
N THR A 70 6.54 18.33 -3.88
CA THR A 70 7.36 18.10 -5.07
C THR A 70 7.63 16.59 -5.28
N LEU A 71 7.90 16.15 -6.51
CA LEU A 71 8.35 14.78 -6.77
C LEU A 71 9.63 14.45 -6.01
N ARG A 72 10.54 15.43 -5.86
CA ARG A 72 11.76 15.26 -5.07
C ARG A 72 11.46 14.97 -3.59
N SER A 73 10.51 15.69 -2.98
CA SER A 73 10.08 15.43 -1.60
C SER A 73 9.50 14.02 -1.46
N LEU A 74 8.63 13.61 -2.39
CA LEU A 74 8.05 12.26 -2.37
C LEU A 74 9.11 11.18 -2.57
N TRP A 75 10.11 11.41 -3.42
CA TRP A 75 11.23 10.49 -3.58
C TRP A 75 12.07 10.40 -2.30
N LEU A 76 12.40 11.51 -1.66
CA LEU A 76 13.12 11.52 -0.38
C LEU A 76 12.32 10.86 0.75
N ALA A 77 10.99 11.02 0.76
CA ALA A 77 10.10 10.31 1.69
C ALA A 77 10.13 8.79 1.45
N HIS A 78 10.21 8.35 0.18
CA HIS A 78 10.40 6.94 -0.18
C HIS A 78 11.75 6.42 0.33
N GLU A 79 12.85 7.12 0.07
CA GLU A 79 14.18 6.73 0.57
C GLU A 79 14.21 6.64 2.10
N ARG A 80 13.55 7.60 2.77
CA ARG A 80 13.41 7.56 4.23
C ARG A 80 12.61 6.36 4.70
N PHE A 81 11.52 6.02 4.03
CA PHE A 81 10.73 4.83 4.32
C PHE A 81 11.58 3.55 4.17
N LEU A 82 12.31 3.41 3.05
CA LEU A 82 13.19 2.25 2.83
C LEU A 82 14.28 2.15 3.90
N ALA A 83 14.88 3.27 4.30
CA ALA A 83 15.87 3.29 5.36
C ALA A 83 15.30 2.84 6.72
N LEU A 84 14.08 3.30 7.06
CA LEU A 84 13.42 2.92 8.31
C LEU A 84 13.05 1.44 8.35
N ILE A 85 12.40 0.94 7.30
CA ILE A 85 11.97 -0.47 7.26
C ILE A 85 13.16 -1.42 7.13
N GLY A 86 14.22 -0.99 6.41
CA GLY A 86 15.48 -1.71 6.29
C GLY A 86 16.25 -1.78 7.60
N ALA A 87 16.20 -0.74 8.45
CA ALA A 87 16.79 -0.77 9.79
C ALA A 87 16.13 -1.81 10.71
N GLU A 88 14.87 -2.17 10.43
CA GLU A 88 14.14 -3.26 11.09
C GLU A 88 14.40 -4.64 10.43
N GLY A 89 15.33 -4.74 9.48
CA GLY A 89 15.70 -5.97 8.81
C GLY A 89 14.75 -6.43 7.69
N VAL A 90 13.87 -5.56 7.22
CA VAL A 90 12.92 -5.87 6.15
C VAL A 90 13.40 -5.32 4.82
N SER A 91 13.41 -6.18 3.79
CA SER A 91 13.66 -5.79 2.39
C SER A 91 12.39 -5.94 1.56
N LEU A 92 12.03 -4.89 0.84
CA LEU A 92 10.91 -4.92 -0.11
C LEU A 92 11.40 -5.40 -1.47
N ASP A 93 10.63 -6.24 -2.15
CA ASP A 93 10.95 -6.69 -3.51
C ASP A 93 10.72 -5.57 -4.54
N ARG A 94 9.67 -4.77 -4.37
CA ARG A 94 9.34 -3.61 -5.22
C ARG A 94 8.47 -2.60 -4.50
N ALA A 95 8.47 -1.38 -5.03
CA ALA A 95 7.51 -0.33 -4.66
C ALA A 95 7.05 0.42 -5.92
N PHE A 96 5.75 0.55 -6.07
CA PHE A 96 5.08 1.23 -7.17
C PHE A 96 4.26 2.41 -6.64
N TYR A 97 4.33 3.55 -7.33
CA TYR A 97 3.65 4.78 -6.93
C TYR A 97 2.88 5.38 -8.10
N ALA A 98 1.60 5.66 -7.90
CA ALA A 98 0.79 6.46 -8.80
C ALA A 98 0.82 7.93 -8.36
N TYR A 99 1.49 8.78 -9.11
CA TYR A 99 1.61 10.21 -8.80
C TYR A 99 0.47 11.05 -9.37
N GLY A 100 -0.32 10.50 -10.29
CA GLY A 100 -1.48 11.15 -10.88
C GLY A 100 -2.68 11.24 -9.94
N HIS A 101 -3.55 12.22 -10.17
CA HIS A 101 -4.83 12.36 -9.45
C HIS A 101 -5.90 12.91 -10.38
N PRO A 102 -7.17 12.41 -10.35
CA PRO A 102 -8.25 12.97 -11.18
C PRO A 102 -8.41 14.47 -11.02
N ASP A 103 -8.36 14.97 -9.79
CA ASP A 103 -8.47 16.40 -9.44
C ASP A 103 -7.09 17.08 -9.37
N GLY A 104 -6.09 16.57 -10.10
CA GLY A 104 -4.76 17.15 -10.14
C GLY A 104 -4.75 18.50 -10.85
N MET A 105 -3.83 19.39 -10.44
CA MET A 105 -3.60 20.70 -11.06
C MET A 105 -2.33 20.74 -11.91
N VAL A 106 -1.42 19.78 -11.69
CA VAL A 106 -0.14 19.73 -12.42
C VAL A 106 -0.36 19.07 -13.78
N PRO A 107 -0.03 19.75 -14.90
CA PRO A 107 -0.14 19.17 -16.24
C PRO A 107 0.55 17.81 -16.32
N HIS A 108 -0.03 16.88 -17.10
CA HIS A 108 0.39 15.45 -17.27
C HIS A 108 0.21 14.56 -16.04
N PHE A 109 -0.11 15.12 -14.86
CA PHE A 109 -0.43 14.36 -13.63
C PHE A 109 -1.90 14.54 -13.22
N SER A 110 -2.69 15.24 -14.02
CA SER A 110 -4.13 15.44 -13.83
C SER A 110 -4.94 14.54 -14.77
N GLY A 111 -6.10 14.08 -14.30
CA GLY A 111 -6.99 13.21 -15.04
C GLY A 111 -6.87 11.72 -14.68
N PRO A 112 -7.59 10.86 -15.43
CA PRO A 112 -7.57 9.41 -15.21
C PRO A 112 -6.17 8.82 -15.40
N SER A 113 -5.79 7.86 -14.55
CA SER A 113 -4.50 7.20 -14.61
C SER A 113 -4.68 5.70 -14.42
N LEU A 114 -4.06 4.87 -15.29
CA LEU A 114 -4.16 3.40 -15.23
C LEU A 114 -3.41 2.80 -14.03
N ASP A 115 -2.35 3.48 -13.57
CA ASP A 115 -1.50 3.02 -12.48
C ASP A 115 -2.08 3.33 -11.10
N ARG A 116 -3.14 4.17 -11.05
CA ARG A 116 -3.79 4.56 -9.79
C ARG A 116 -4.83 3.54 -9.35
N LYS A 117 -4.77 3.08 -8.10
CA LYS A 117 -5.84 2.31 -7.45
C LYS A 117 -7.16 3.13 -7.48
N PRO A 118 -8.31 2.53 -7.86
CA PRO A 118 -8.61 1.09 -7.88
C PRO A 118 -8.15 0.33 -9.14
N GLY A 119 -7.46 0.95 -10.09
CA GLY A 119 -6.90 0.23 -11.25
C GLY A 119 -5.85 -0.81 -10.81
N PRO A 120 -5.90 -2.06 -11.36
CA PRO A 120 -5.03 -3.17 -10.96
C PRO A 120 -3.66 -3.16 -11.68
N TYR A 121 -3.37 -2.16 -12.50
CA TYR A 121 -2.23 -2.16 -13.41
C TYR A 121 -0.89 -2.43 -12.71
N GLN A 122 -0.63 -1.79 -11.56
CA GLN A 122 0.62 -1.99 -10.81
C GLN A 122 0.77 -3.42 -10.27
N LEU A 123 -0.34 -4.10 -9.92
CA LEU A 123 -0.32 -5.50 -9.49
C LEU A 123 0.08 -6.41 -10.65
N PHE A 124 -0.43 -6.15 -11.86
CA PHE A 124 -0.08 -6.92 -13.05
C PHE A 124 1.39 -6.71 -13.45
N ILE A 125 1.89 -5.47 -13.38
CA ILE A 125 3.32 -5.20 -13.64
C ILE A 125 4.20 -5.91 -12.62
N ALA A 126 3.88 -5.83 -11.33
CA ALA A 126 4.62 -6.54 -10.29
C ALA A 126 4.63 -8.06 -10.53
N ALA A 127 3.47 -8.62 -10.91
CA ALA A 127 3.37 -10.05 -11.20
C ALA A 127 4.25 -10.47 -12.38
N ALA A 128 4.30 -9.66 -13.43
CA ALA A 128 5.15 -9.92 -14.60
C ALA A 128 6.65 -9.77 -14.29
N GLU A 129 7.04 -8.75 -13.50
CA GLU A 129 8.45 -8.48 -13.17
C GLU A 129 9.04 -9.50 -12.19
N LEU A 130 8.23 -10.00 -11.25
CA LEU A 130 8.70 -10.82 -10.13
C LEU A 130 8.23 -12.28 -10.20
N ASP A 131 7.58 -12.70 -11.29
CA ASP A 131 6.96 -14.03 -11.46
C ASP A 131 6.03 -14.38 -10.28
N LEU A 132 5.00 -13.54 -10.04
CA LEU A 132 4.08 -13.70 -8.92
C LEU A 132 2.81 -14.46 -9.29
N ASP A 133 2.30 -15.25 -8.36
CA ASP A 133 0.99 -15.91 -8.43
C ASP A 133 -0.08 -15.01 -7.76
N LEU A 134 -0.81 -14.23 -8.56
CA LEU A 134 -1.84 -13.32 -8.06
C LEU A 134 -2.99 -14.06 -7.34
N GLY A 135 -3.36 -15.26 -7.80
CA GLY A 135 -4.43 -16.05 -7.17
C GLY A 135 -4.09 -16.54 -5.75
N ARG A 136 -2.80 -16.59 -5.40
CA ARG A 136 -2.30 -16.92 -4.06
C ARG A 136 -1.78 -15.70 -3.30
N SER A 137 -1.98 -14.50 -3.84
CA SER A 137 -1.50 -13.24 -3.29
C SER A 137 -2.58 -12.51 -2.50
N TRP A 138 -2.12 -11.53 -1.71
CA TRP A 138 -2.95 -10.70 -0.86
C TRP A 138 -2.66 -9.21 -1.07
N MET A 139 -3.67 -8.36 -0.89
CA MET A 139 -3.54 -6.91 -0.76
C MET A 139 -3.98 -6.50 0.63
N ILE A 140 -3.14 -5.76 1.34
CA ILE A 140 -3.46 -5.10 2.61
C ILE A 140 -3.56 -3.60 2.33
N GLY A 141 -4.72 -3.03 2.63
CA GLY A 141 -4.99 -1.59 2.46
C GLY A 141 -5.93 -1.06 3.51
N ASP A 142 -6.04 0.26 3.63
CA ASP A 142 -6.92 0.95 4.57
C ASP A 142 -8.12 1.62 3.87
N ARG A 143 -8.18 1.54 2.52
CA ARG A 143 -9.19 2.19 1.70
C ARG A 143 -9.93 1.21 0.79
N GLN A 144 -11.15 1.59 0.43
CA GLN A 144 -11.96 0.83 -0.53
C GLN A 144 -11.23 0.64 -1.88
N SER A 145 -10.46 1.65 -2.32
CA SER A 145 -9.68 1.56 -3.56
C SER A 145 -8.65 0.42 -3.57
N ASP A 146 -8.15 -0.01 -2.41
CA ASP A 146 -7.22 -1.13 -2.28
C ASP A 146 -7.95 -2.45 -2.47
N VAL A 147 -9.14 -2.57 -1.87
CA VAL A 147 -10.02 -3.73 -2.01
C VAL A 147 -10.44 -3.90 -3.48
N ASP A 148 -10.89 -2.82 -4.11
CA ASP A 148 -11.32 -2.82 -5.51
C ASP A 148 -10.17 -3.18 -6.46
N CYS A 149 -8.98 -2.63 -6.21
CA CYS A 149 -7.75 -2.94 -6.95
C CYS A 149 -7.40 -4.43 -6.86
N ALA A 150 -7.42 -4.98 -5.66
CA ALA A 150 -7.16 -6.39 -5.42
C ALA A 150 -8.17 -7.29 -6.16
N LEU A 151 -9.46 -7.00 -6.03
CA LEU A 151 -10.53 -7.76 -6.70
C LEU A 151 -10.38 -7.74 -8.22
N ALA A 152 -10.07 -6.57 -8.79
CA ALA A 152 -9.85 -6.42 -10.23
C ALA A 152 -8.64 -7.22 -10.74
N ALA A 153 -7.67 -7.51 -9.86
CA ALA A 153 -6.50 -8.34 -10.18
C ALA A 153 -6.66 -9.83 -9.83
N GLY A 154 -7.79 -10.25 -9.26
CA GLY A 154 -7.98 -11.61 -8.74
C GLY A 154 -7.17 -11.92 -7.48
N VAL A 155 -6.77 -10.88 -6.74
CA VAL A 155 -6.01 -10.93 -5.49
C VAL A 155 -6.97 -10.87 -4.31
N ARG A 156 -6.68 -11.62 -3.24
CA ARG A 156 -7.44 -11.52 -1.99
C ARG A 156 -7.12 -10.21 -1.29
N SER A 157 -8.08 -9.66 -0.54
CA SER A 157 -7.87 -8.38 0.15
C SER A 157 -8.17 -8.44 1.63
N ILE A 158 -7.42 -7.65 2.39
CA ILE A 158 -7.67 -7.36 3.80
C ILE A 158 -7.75 -5.85 3.95
N LEU A 159 -8.91 -5.38 4.45
CA LEU A 159 -9.12 -3.97 4.79
C LEU A 159 -8.73 -3.73 6.25
N ILE A 160 -7.77 -2.84 6.47
CA ILE A 160 -7.46 -2.37 7.82
C ILE A 160 -8.51 -1.35 8.25
N ALA A 161 -9.23 -1.66 9.32
CA ALA A 161 -10.20 -0.78 9.92
C ALA A 161 -10.17 -0.94 11.43
N PRO A 162 -9.92 0.14 12.22
CA PRO A 162 -9.79 0.07 13.68
C PRO A 162 -11.09 -0.28 14.40
N SER A 163 -12.20 -0.31 13.69
CA SER A 163 -13.50 -0.80 14.17
C SER A 163 -14.18 -1.57 13.04
N PRO A 164 -14.93 -2.65 13.35
CA PRO A 164 -15.64 -3.40 12.31
C PRO A 164 -16.54 -2.47 11.52
N VAL A 165 -16.29 -2.34 10.23
CA VAL A 165 -17.14 -1.59 9.33
C VAL A 165 -18.47 -2.36 9.26
N ARG A 166 -19.55 -1.77 9.79
CA ARG A 166 -20.90 -2.40 9.86
C ARG A 166 -21.44 -2.80 8.49
N HIS A 167 -20.89 -2.25 7.41
CA HIS A 167 -21.15 -2.61 6.04
C HIS A 167 -19.80 -2.77 5.33
N ASN A 168 -19.29 -3.99 5.24
CA ASN A 168 -18.25 -4.31 4.28
C ASN A 168 -18.92 -4.35 2.89
N PRO A 169 -18.66 -3.38 2.00
CA PRO A 169 -19.28 -3.36 0.68
C PRO A 169 -18.84 -4.54 -0.19
N HIS A 170 -17.78 -5.25 0.21
CA HIS A 170 -17.29 -6.43 -0.48
C HIS A 170 -17.25 -7.64 0.47
N PRO A 171 -18.21 -8.59 0.35
CA PRO A 171 -18.26 -9.76 1.21
C PRO A 171 -17.05 -10.70 1.08
N THR A 172 -16.18 -10.46 0.10
CA THR A 172 -14.95 -11.26 -0.16
C THR A 172 -13.70 -10.68 0.52
N ALA A 173 -13.74 -9.45 1.03
CA ALA A 173 -12.61 -8.85 1.75
C ALA A 173 -12.65 -9.24 3.23
N CYS A 174 -11.52 -9.73 3.75
CA CYS A 174 -11.32 -9.86 5.18
C CYS A 174 -11.11 -8.48 5.82
N GLN A 175 -11.36 -8.35 7.12
CA GLN A 175 -11.04 -7.14 7.89
C GLN A 175 -10.02 -7.48 8.98
N ALA A 176 -9.17 -6.51 9.30
CA ALA A 176 -8.21 -6.57 10.39
C ALA A 176 -8.15 -5.21 11.11
N ALA A 177 -7.88 -5.21 12.40
CA ALA A 177 -7.74 -3.97 13.17
C ALA A 177 -6.43 -3.23 12.84
N ASP A 178 -5.37 -4.00 12.49
CA ASP A 178 -4.06 -3.48 12.16
C ASP A 178 -3.30 -4.42 11.20
N VAL A 179 -2.11 -4.02 10.78
CA VAL A 179 -1.26 -4.79 9.86
C VAL A 179 -0.74 -6.09 10.49
N GLY A 180 -0.60 -6.15 11.79
CA GLY A 180 -0.17 -7.35 12.53
C GLY A 180 -1.26 -8.43 12.49
N GLU A 181 -2.52 -8.06 12.72
CA GLU A 181 -3.67 -8.96 12.58
C GLU A 181 -3.85 -9.38 11.11
N ALA A 182 -3.69 -8.46 10.15
CA ALA A 182 -3.72 -8.79 8.73
C ALA A 182 -2.68 -9.87 8.37
N ALA A 183 -1.44 -9.72 8.85
CA ALA A 183 -0.39 -10.71 8.65
C ALA A 183 -0.76 -12.07 9.29
N ALA A 184 -1.35 -12.07 10.48
CA ALA A 184 -1.78 -13.29 11.15
C ALA A 184 -2.89 -14.02 10.36
N ILE A 185 -3.85 -13.29 9.79
CA ILE A 185 -4.89 -13.85 8.92
C ILE A 185 -4.24 -14.56 7.72
N ILE A 186 -3.32 -13.89 7.02
CA ILE A 186 -2.62 -14.44 5.85
C ILE A 186 -1.87 -15.72 6.21
N LEU A 187 -1.08 -15.70 7.30
CA LEU A 187 -0.25 -16.82 7.74
C LEU A 187 -1.07 -18.03 8.19
N ASN A 188 -2.30 -17.83 8.65
CA ASN A 188 -3.21 -18.90 9.06
C ASN A 188 -4.10 -19.41 7.92
N CYS A 189 -4.13 -18.71 6.77
CA CYS A 189 -4.92 -19.13 5.62
C CYS A 189 -4.19 -20.27 4.89
N LYS A 190 -4.82 -21.46 4.85
CA LYS A 190 -4.33 -22.58 4.04
C LYS A 190 -4.80 -22.39 2.59
N PHE A 191 -3.87 -22.44 1.64
CA PHE A 191 -4.18 -22.49 0.21
C PHE A 191 -4.58 -23.91 -0.20
#